data_7da0241346e101907c8cf32347d17d02
#
_entry.id   7da0241346e101907c8cf32347d17d02
#
_cell.length_a   1.000
_cell.length_b   1.000
_cell.length_c   1.000
_cell.angle_alpha   90.00
_cell.angle_beta   90.00
_cell.angle_gamma   90.00
#
_symmetry.space_group_name_H-M   'P 1'
#
loop_
_entity.id
_entity.type
_entity.pdbx_description
1 polymer ?
#
loop_
_entity_poly.entity_id
_entity_poly.type
_entity_poly.pdbx_seq_one_letter_code
_entity_poly.pdbx_strand_id
1 'polypeptide(L)'
;MAAGRIAIGVDVGGSGIKAAVVDVEVGTIRSDRLRVPTPVPSTPDAINASIARLVKRLVTATGLGPTTAVGVGLPGVTIDGHVRTASNIDPGWLDFPERERLSRMLLRPIAIVNDADAAGIAEMRFGMGKDRPGTVIFLTLGTGVGSGVFHDGVLVPNTEFGQMEIRGRPAERRSAAIARTRRGLSWKAWAADLDEHLQAIDTLLWPNLLILGGGVSKNADRFIPRLTVRPPVVAATLRNDAGIIGAAIVAVEQGVTAGPLGEETVPAVTTSARPVAASANGTEPGATTARPTTDTTSRGPEK
;
A
#
# COMPACT_ATOMS: atom_id res chain seq x y z
N MET A 1 8.13 9.07 -31.39
CA MET A 1 8.11 8.67 -29.97
C MET A 1 6.83 7.88 -29.75
N ALA A 2 6.91 6.66 -29.25
CA ALA A 2 5.72 5.89 -28.90
C ALA A 2 4.89 6.72 -27.93
N ALA A 3 3.57 6.78 -28.14
CA ALA A 3 2.68 7.45 -27.20
C ALA A 3 2.74 6.68 -25.89
N GLY A 4 3.33 7.28 -24.85
CA GLY A 4 3.43 6.68 -23.53
C GLY A 4 2.03 6.30 -23.01
N ARG A 5 1.93 5.27 -22.17
CA ARG A 5 0.65 4.90 -21.54
C ARG A 5 0.28 5.96 -20.50
N ILE A 6 -0.76 6.73 -20.82
CA ILE A 6 -1.20 7.89 -20.03
C ILE A 6 -2.44 7.55 -19.20
N ALA A 7 -2.41 7.93 -17.92
CA ALA A 7 -3.56 7.86 -17.02
C ALA A 7 -3.61 9.08 -16.10
N ILE A 8 -4.75 9.34 -15.49
CA ILE A 8 -4.90 10.32 -14.42
C ILE A 8 -4.73 9.61 -13.08
N GLY A 9 -3.81 10.08 -12.26
CA GLY A 9 -3.69 9.66 -10.85
C GLY A 9 -4.29 10.68 -9.91
N VAL A 10 -5.02 10.20 -8.91
CA VAL A 10 -5.60 10.99 -7.82
C VAL A 10 -5.13 10.41 -6.51
N ASP A 11 -4.64 11.25 -5.62
CA ASP A 11 -4.19 10.92 -4.26
C ASP A 11 -5.07 11.65 -3.24
N VAL A 12 -5.88 10.91 -2.49
CA VAL A 12 -6.79 11.44 -1.47
C VAL A 12 -6.13 11.34 -0.11
N GLY A 13 -5.46 12.42 0.29
CA GLY A 13 -4.83 12.49 1.61
C GLY A 13 -5.67 13.25 2.64
N GLY A 14 -5.35 13.10 3.92
CA GLY A 14 -6.08 13.74 5.03
C GLY A 14 -6.04 15.27 5.04
N SER A 15 -5.10 15.93 4.32
CA SER A 15 -4.97 17.38 4.25
C SER A 15 -5.22 17.98 2.87
N GLY A 16 -5.38 17.16 1.86
CA GLY A 16 -5.58 17.60 0.48
C GLY A 16 -5.66 16.46 -0.52
N ILE A 17 -6.48 16.68 -1.54
CA ILE A 17 -6.64 15.80 -2.68
C ILE A 17 -5.79 16.37 -3.81
N LYS A 18 -4.95 15.54 -4.40
CA LYS A 18 -4.04 15.91 -5.47
C LYS A 18 -4.35 15.07 -6.70
N ALA A 19 -4.15 15.62 -7.89
CA ALA A 19 -4.32 14.90 -9.13
C ALA A 19 -3.38 15.44 -10.22
N ALA A 20 -2.92 14.54 -11.09
CA ALA A 20 -2.15 14.88 -12.26
C ALA A 20 -2.31 13.81 -13.37
N VAL A 21 -1.94 14.19 -14.59
CA VAL A 21 -1.73 13.26 -15.69
C VAL A 21 -0.34 12.65 -15.58
N VAL A 22 -0.26 11.34 -15.69
CA VAL A 22 0.97 10.55 -15.51
C VAL A 22 1.27 9.73 -16.75
N ASP A 23 2.52 9.72 -17.15
CA ASP A 23 3.09 8.73 -18.05
C ASP A 23 3.56 7.55 -17.18
N VAL A 24 2.83 6.45 -17.23
CA VAL A 24 3.05 5.31 -16.33
C VAL A 24 4.23 4.42 -16.74
N GLU A 25 4.76 4.59 -17.96
CA GLU A 25 5.93 3.83 -18.40
C GLU A 25 7.22 4.36 -17.78
N VAL A 26 7.30 5.68 -17.60
CA VAL A 26 8.48 6.38 -17.07
C VAL A 26 8.25 7.00 -15.69
N GLY A 27 7.03 6.92 -15.14
CA GLY A 27 6.69 7.43 -13.81
C GLY A 27 6.76 8.96 -13.70
N THR A 28 6.45 9.70 -14.78
CA THR A 28 6.56 11.16 -14.78
C THR A 28 5.20 11.84 -14.90
N ILE A 29 5.03 12.94 -14.16
CA ILE A 29 3.87 13.82 -14.29
C ILE A 29 3.98 14.61 -15.59
N ARG A 30 2.89 14.62 -16.39
CA ARG A 30 2.79 15.27 -17.70
C ARG A 30 1.87 16.49 -17.72
N SER A 31 1.33 16.91 -16.61
CA SER A 31 0.47 18.08 -16.45
C SER A 31 0.86 18.87 -15.21
N ASP A 32 0.20 20.00 -14.97
CA ASP A 32 0.23 20.61 -13.65
C ASP A 32 -0.31 19.63 -12.60
N ARG A 33 0.32 19.62 -11.43
CA ARG A 33 -0.20 18.93 -10.26
C ARG A 33 -1.26 19.81 -9.58
N LEU A 34 -2.52 19.45 -9.78
CA LEU A 34 -3.63 20.13 -9.14
C LEU A 34 -3.78 19.67 -7.68
N ARG A 35 -4.20 20.59 -6.82
CA ARG A 35 -4.49 20.29 -5.41
C ARG A 35 -5.69 21.09 -4.93
N VAL A 36 -6.53 20.44 -4.10
CA VAL A 36 -7.58 21.09 -3.31
C VAL A 36 -7.47 20.62 -1.86
N PRO A 37 -7.89 21.42 -0.86
CA PRO A 37 -8.04 20.93 0.50
C PRO A 37 -9.01 19.74 0.58
N THR A 38 -8.73 18.78 1.45
CA THR A 38 -9.69 17.72 1.77
C THR A 38 -10.90 18.34 2.46
N PRO A 39 -12.12 18.06 2.00
CA PRO A 39 -13.34 18.57 2.63
C PRO A 39 -13.47 18.15 4.10
N VAL A 40 -14.11 19.01 4.91
CA VAL A 40 -14.48 18.71 6.30
C VAL A 40 -15.96 19.01 6.46
N PRO A 41 -16.82 18.00 6.71
CA PRO A 41 -16.51 16.59 6.83
C PRO A 41 -16.05 15.94 5.51
N SER A 42 -15.25 14.88 5.61
CA SER A 42 -14.69 14.13 4.47
C SER A 42 -15.62 13.02 4.01
N THR A 43 -16.89 13.34 3.81
CA THR A 43 -17.90 12.39 3.33
C THR A 43 -17.58 11.89 1.90
N PRO A 44 -18.04 10.69 1.49
CA PRO A 44 -17.87 10.20 0.13
C PRO A 44 -18.30 11.21 -0.93
N ASP A 45 -19.48 11.83 -0.80
CA ASP A 45 -19.97 12.80 -1.80
C ASP A 45 -19.10 14.05 -1.89
N ALA A 46 -18.60 14.59 -0.76
CA ALA A 46 -17.75 15.76 -0.76
C ALA A 46 -16.36 15.49 -1.38
N ILE A 47 -15.79 14.32 -1.10
CA ILE A 47 -14.54 13.86 -1.69
C ILE A 47 -14.73 13.63 -3.20
N ASN A 48 -15.79 12.92 -3.60
CA ASN A 48 -16.08 12.61 -5.01
C ASN A 48 -16.34 13.87 -5.84
N ALA A 49 -17.03 14.86 -5.29
CA ALA A 49 -17.18 16.16 -5.94
C ALA A 49 -15.82 16.86 -6.16
N SER A 50 -14.90 16.72 -5.22
CA SER A 50 -13.55 17.29 -5.33
C SER A 50 -12.71 16.55 -6.36
N ILE A 51 -12.77 15.20 -6.39
CA ILE A 51 -12.12 14.37 -7.41
C ILE A 51 -12.64 14.74 -8.80
N ALA A 52 -13.97 14.77 -8.97
CA ALA A 52 -14.58 15.09 -10.25
C ALA A 52 -14.15 16.46 -10.78
N ARG A 53 -14.08 17.48 -9.92
CA ARG A 53 -13.61 18.81 -10.28
C ARG A 53 -12.16 18.81 -10.75
N LEU A 54 -11.25 18.07 -10.06
CA LEU A 54 -9.85 17.95 -10.44
C LEU A 54 -9.68 17.22 -11.75
N VAL A 55 -10.34 16.06 -11.93
CA VAL A 55 -10.31 15.27 -13.16
C VAL A 55 -10.85 16.09 -14.35
N LYS A 56 -11.99 16.78 -14.20
CA LYS A 56 -12.53 17.64 -15.25
C LYS A 56 -11.56 18.73 -15.68
N ARG A 57 -10.89 19.38 -14.72
CA ARG A 57 -9.87 20.41 -15.02
C ARG A 57 -8.70 19.84 -15.80
N LEU A 58 -8.17 18.66 -15.40
CA LEU A 58 -7.07 17.99 -16.10
C LEU A 58 -7.48 17.62 -17.52
N VAL A 59 -8.64 17.01 -17.68
CA VAL A 59 -9.17 16.61 -19.00
C VAL A 59 -9.33 17.84 -19.93
N THR A 60 -9.89 18.93 -19.42
CA THR A 60 -10.06 20.17 -20.20
C THR A 60 -8.70 20.76 -20.60
N ALA A 61 -7.73 20.76 -19.70
CA ALA A 61 -6.41 21.34 -19.94
C ALA A 61 -5.54 20.50 -20.90
N THR A 62 -5.73 19.17 -20.92
CA THR A 62 -4.88 18.24 -21.67
C THR A 62 -5.53 17.59 -22.89
N GLY A 63 -6.83 17.77 -23.08
CA GLY A 63 -7.58 17.17 -24.19
C GLY A 63 -7.73 15.64 -24.12
N LEU A 64 -7.55 15.02 -22.94
CA LEU A 64 -7.62 13.56 -22.76
C LEU A 64 -9.03 13.02 -23.08
N GLY A 65 -9.08 11.98 -23.91
CA GLY A 65 -10.30 11.30 -24.33
C GLY A 65 -11.01 10.56 -23.19
N PRO A 66 -12.27 10.12 -23.41
CA PRO A 66 -13.08 9.46 -22.37
C PRO A 66 -12.56 8.09 -21.95
N THR A 67 -11.75 7.44 -22.76
CA THR A 67 -11.11 6.15 -22.48
C THR A 67 -9.88 6.25 -21.56
N THR A 68 -9.42 7.47 -21.27
CA THR A 68 -8.30 7.65 -20.33
C THR A 68 -8.72 7.23 -18.93
N ALA A 69 -8.05 6.20 -18.40
CA ALA A 69 -8.32 5.66 -17.06
C ALA A 69 -7.94 6.65 -15.96
N VAL A 70 -8.66 6.56 -14.84
CA VAL A 70 -8.40 7.33 -13.63
C VAL A 70 -8.16 6.36 -12.46
N GLY A 71 -7.00 6.44 -11.86
CA GLY A 71 -6.69 5.74 -10.61
C GLY A 71 -6.87 6.66 -9.41
N VAL A 72 -7.46 6.14 -8.34
CA VAL A 72 -7.72 6.91 -7.12
C VAL A 72 -7.17 6.16 -5.92
N GLY A 73 -6.17 6.75 -5.27
CA GLY A 73 -5.66 6.31 -3.97
C GLY A 73 -6.54 6.86 -2.85
N LEU A 74 -7.05 5.99 -2.00
CA LEU A 74 -7.98 6.31 -0.91
C LEU A 74 -7.43 5.83 0.43
N PRO A 75 -7.62 6.59 1.52
CA PRO A 75 -7.22 6.15 2.86
C PRO A 75 -8.17 5.07 3.39
N GLY A 76 -7.70 3.83 3.44
CA GLY A 76 -8.44 2.67 3.91
C GLY A 76 -8.31 1.46 3.02
N VAL A 77 -8.74 0.32 3.52
CA VAL A 77 -8.76 -0.96 2.80
C VAL A 77 -9.71 -0.89 1.62
N THR A 78 -9.23 -1.27 0.43
CA THR A 78 -10.04 -1.29 -0.81
C THR A 78 -10.11 -2.70 -1.39
N ILE A 79 -11.31 -3.27 -1.49
CA ILE A 79 -11.56 -4.62 -2.02
C ILE A 79 -12.74 -4.56 -3.00
N ASP A 80 -12.56 -5.13 -4.19
CA ASP A 80 -13.60 -5.26 -5.23
C ASP A 80 -14.30 -3.94 -5.59
N GLY A 81 -13.57 -2.84 -5.53
CA GLY A 81 -14.12 -1.54 -5.86
C GLY A 81 -14.83 -0.84 -4.70
N HIS A 82 -14.82 -1.41 -3.49
CA HIS A 82 -15.40 -0.84 -2.27
C HIS A 82 -14.33 -0.39 -1.30
N VAL A 83 -14.61 0.67 -0.55
CA VAL A 83 -13.83 1.05 0.63
C VAL A 83 -14.39 0.29 1.83
N ARG A 84 -13.55 -0.55 2.47
CA ARG A 84 -13.98 -1.47 3.54
C ARG A 84 -13.74 -0.95 4.95
N THR A 85 -12.88 0.05 5.10
CA THR A 85 -12.56 0.64 6.41
C THR A 85 -12.64 2.16 6.38
N ALA A 86 -12.90 2.76 7.53
CA ALA A 86 -13.05 4.20 7.70
C ALA A 86 -12.34 4.70 8.98
N SER A 87 -11.13 4.20 9.26
CA SER A 87 -10.43 4.47 10.53
C SER A 87 -10.09 5.94 10.77
N ASN A 88 -9.78 6.68 9.71
CA ASN A 88 -9.33 8.08 9.77
C ASN A 88 -10.12 9.03 8.87
N ILE A 89 -11.28 8.56 8.37
CA ILE A 89 -12.19 9.32 7.47
C ILE A 89 -13.62 9.20 7.97
N ASP A 90 -14.57 9.84 7.27
CA ASP A 90 -15.98 9.80 7.61
C ASP A 90 -16.54 8.37 7.61
N PRO A 91 -17.36 7.97 8.61
CA PRO A 91 -17.95 6.62 8.67
C PRO A 91 -18.79 6.23 7.45
N GLY A 92 -19.29 7.18 6.69
CA GLY A 92 -20.02 6.94 5.43
C GLY A 92 -19.20 6.23 4.35
N TRP A 93 -17.89 6.09 4.54
CA TRP A 93 -17.01 5.31 3.66
C TRP A 93 -17.08 3.81 3.89
N LEU A 94 -17.62 3.35 5.01
CA LEU A 94 -17.69 1.92 5.30
C LEU A 94 -18.57 1.21 4.27
N ASP A 95 -17.98 0.21 3.59
CA ASP A 95 -18.61 -0.54 2.49
C ASP A 95 -19.07 0.29 1.28
N PHE A 96 -18.52 1.48 1.10
CA PHE A 96 -18.92 2.39 0.04
C PHE A 96 -18.43 1.90 -1.34
N PRO A 97 -19.33 1.77 -2.36
CA PRO A 97 -18.99 1.27 -3.70
C PRO A 97 -18.34 2.35 -4.57
N GLU A 98 -17.14 2.75 -4.21
CA GLU A 98 -16.47 3.94 -4.74
C GLU A 98 -16.15 3.83 -6.22
N ARG A 99 -15.66 2.68 -6.69
CA ARG A 99 -15.36 2.49 -8.11
C ARG A 99 -16.59 2.74 -8.98
N GLU A 100 -17.72 2.15 -8.62
CA GLU A 100 -18.96 2.30 -9.34
C GLU A 100 -19.48 3.75 -9.30
N ARG A 101 -19.44 4.36 -8.11
CA ARG A 101 -19.88 5.76 -7.91
C ARG A 101 -19.08 6.73 -8.76
N LEU A 102 -17.76 6.63 -8.77
CA LEU A 102 -16.89 7.47 -9.58
C LEU A 102 -17.01 7.17 -11.08
N SER A 103 -17.14 5.90 -11.50
CA SER A 103 -17.34 5.54 -12.90
C SER A 103 -18.59 6.19 -13.48
N ARG A 104 -19.70 6.16 -12.76
CA ARG A 104 -20.94 6.83 -13.15
C ARG A 104 -20.80 8.36 -13.21
N MET A 105 -20.09 8.94 -12.24
CA MET A 105 -19.91 10.39 -12.14
C MET A 105 -18.98 10.94 -13.23
N LEU A 106 -17.90 10.23 -13.53
CA LEU A 106 -16.85 10.69 -14.44
C LEU A 106 -17.01 10.18 -15.87
N LEU A 107 -17.84 9.15 -16.08
CA LEU A 107 -17.99 8.45 -17.37
C LEU A 107 -16.64 8.00 -17.94
N ARG A 108 -15.79 7.42 -17.06
CA ARG A 108 -14.43 6.97 -17.36
C ARG A 108 -14.12 5.66 -16.63
N PRO A 109 -13.15 4.88 -17.14
CA PRO A 109 -12.61 3.73 -16.42
C PRO A 109 -11.99 4.18 -15.09
N ILE A 110 -12.40 3.57 -13.98
CA ILE A 110 -11.92 3.89 -12.63
C ILE A 110 -11.28 2.67 -11.99
N ALA A 111 -10.07 2.86 -11.46
CA ALA A 111 -9.46 1.95 -10.50
C ALA A 111 -9.35 2.64 -9.15
N ILE A 112 -9.56 1.89 -8.06
CA ILE A 112 -9.32 2.38 -6.72
C ILE A 112 -8.29 1.48 -6.02
N VAL A 113 -7.50 2.08 -5.15
CA VAL A 113 -6.41 1.43 -4.42
C VAL A 113 -6.22 2.13 -3.08
N ASN A 114 -5.69 1.42 -2.08
CA ASN A 114 -5.23 2.06 -0.84
C ASN A 114 -4.14 3.10 -1.16
N ASP A 115 -4.13 4.24 -0.48
CA ASP A 115 -3.20 5.36 -0.74
C ASP A 115 -1.72 5.00 -0.47
N ALA A 116 -1.47 4.19 0.56
CA ALA A 116 -0.12 3.72 0.87
C ALA A 116 0.34 2.63 -0.12
N ASP A 117 -0.56 1.72 -0.52
CA ASP A 117 -0.28 0.75 -1.59
C ASP A 117 0.09 1.47 -2.89
N ALA A 118 -0.68 2.49 -3.28
CA ALA A 118 -0.38 3.29 -4.46
C ALA A 118 1.02 3.92 -4.37
N ALA A 119 1.31 4.60 -3.26
CA ALA A 119 2.62 5.24 -3.08
C ALA A 119 3.76 4.21 -3.08
N GLY A 120 3.55 3.05 -2.46
CA GLY A 120 4.48 1.93 -2.46
C GLY A 120 4.74 1.38 -3.87
N ILE A 121 3.69 1.16 -4.67
CA ILE A 121 3.81 0.72 -6.08
C ILE A 121 4.72 1.67 -6.87
N ALA A 122 4.54 2.97 -6.73
CA ALA A 122 5.37 3.96 -7.39
C ALA A 122 6.84 3.88 -6.93
N GLU A 123 7.11 3.78 -5.63
CA GLU A 123 8.46 3.66 -5.08
C GLU A 123 9.14 2.34 -5.46
N MET A 124 8.39 1.23 -5.57
CA MET A 124 8.92 -0.04 -6.05
C MET A 124 9.27 0.01 -7.54
N ARG A 125 8.53 0.76 -8.35
CA ARG A 125 8.79 0.84 -9.78
C ARG A 125 9.84 1.87 -10.17
N PHE A 126 9.85 3.03 -9.51
CA PHE A 126 10.64 4.20 -9.93
C PHE A 126 11.49 4.81 -8.82
N GLY A 127 11.33 4.37 -7.58
CA GLY A 127 12.00 4.94 -6.42
C GLY A 127 12.97 3.99 -5.73
N MET A 128 13.05 4.09 -4.41
CA MET A 128 14.03 3.37 -3.59
C MET A 128 13.81 1.86 -3.53
N GLY A 129 12.61 1.39 -3.89
CA GLY A 129 12.29 -0.04 -3.97
C GLY A 129 12.61 -0.69 -5.31
N LYS A 130 13.03 0.09 -6.31
CA LYS A 130 13.30 -0.44 -7.65
C LYS A 130 14.40 -1.51 -7.62
N ASP A 131 14.11 -2.65 -8.26
CA ASP A 131 15.02 -3.79 -8.38
C ASP A 131 15.49 -4.37 -7.02
N ARG A 132 14.71 -4.15 -5.94
CA ARG A 132 15.00 -4.68 -4.61
C ARG A 132 14.33 -6.05 -4.44
N PRO A 133 15.11 -7.14 -4.28
CA PRO A 133 14.56 -8.47 -4.03
C PRO A 133 14.11 -8.63 -2.58
N GLY A 134 13.33 -9.68 -2.34
CA GLY A 134 12.84 -10.05 -1.02
C GLY A 134 11.72 -9.15 -0.52
N THR A 135 11.56 -9.08 0.79
CA THR A 135 10.46 -8.32 1.41
C THR A 135 10.86 -6.85 1.60
N VAL A 136 10.12 -5.96 0.95
CA VAL A 136 10.23 -4.50 1.09
C VAL A 136 8.96 -3.97 1.71
N ILE A 137 9.10 -3.15 2.75
CA ILE A 137 7.95 -2.51 3.40
C ILE A 137 8.05 -1.01 3.21
N PHE A 138 7.01 -0.44 2.63
CA PHE A 138 6.82 0.99 2.48
C PHE A 138 5.86 1.49 3.55
N LEU A 139 6.24 2.56 4.27
CA LEU A 139 5.39 3.20 5.28
C LEU A 139 5.21 4.68 4.96
N THR A 140 3.96 5.14 4.91
CA THR A 140 3.67 6.58 4.86
C THR A 140 3.47 7.12 6.26
N LEU A 141 4.25 8.14 6.64
CA LEU A 141 4.17 8.78 7.94
C LEU A 141 3.51 10.17 7.79
N GLY A 142 2.24 10.25 8.16
CA GLY A 142 1.42 11.44 7.99
C GLY A 142 0.50 11.72 9.18
N THR A 143 -0.82 11.89 8.91
CA THR A 143 -1.88 11.95 9.93
C THR A 143 -2.03 10.61 10.64
N GLY A 144 -1.87 9.50 9.90
CA GLY A 144 -1.75 8.15 10.37
C GLY A 144 -0.43 7.52 9.88
N VAL A 145 -0.37 6.20 9.91
CA VAL A 145 0.68 5.38 9.31
C VAL A 145 0.02 4.41 8.34
N GLY A 146 0.17 4.68 7.04
CA GLY A 146 -0.22 3.70 6.00
C GLY A 146 0.96 2.77 5.68
N SER A 147 0.67 1.60 5.16
CA SER A 147 1.68 0.60 4.83
C SER A 147 1.41 -0.10 3.49
N GLY A 148 2.46 -0.43 2.76
CA GLY A 148 2.44 -1.32 1.61
C GLY A 148 3.56 -2.36 1.75
N VAL A 149 3.24 -3.62 1.58
CA VAL A 149 4.19 -4.73 1.67
C VAL A 149 4.41 -5.32 0.29
N PHE A 150 5.66 -5.55 -0.06
CA PHE A 150 6.05 -6.14 -1.34
C PHE A 150 6.97 -7.32 -1.10
N HIS A 151 6.77 -8.39 -1.85
CA HIS A 151 7.70 -9.51 -1.90
C HIS A 151 8.12 -9.73 -3.35
N ASP A 152 9.42 -9.61 -3.62
CA ASP A 152 9.98 -9.64 -4.98
C ASP A 152 9.23 -8.72 -5.97
N GLY A 153 8.89 -7.52 -5.52
CA GLY A 153 8.17 -6.50 -6.30
C GLY A 153 6.65 -6.69 -6.37
N VAL A 154 6.11 -7.80 -5.86
CA VAL A 154 4.67 -8.08 -5.86
C VAL A 154 4.02 -7.55 -4.59
N LEU A 155 2.98 -6.74 -4.74
CA LEU A 155 2.23 -6.15 -3.63
C LEU A 155 1.43 -7.21 -2.86
N VAL A 156 1.52 -7.19 -1.54
CA VAL A 156 0.54 -7.78 -0.61
C VAL A 156 -0.43 -6.65 -0.23
N PRO A 157 -1.63 -6.61 -0.82
CA PRO A 157 -2.48 -5.42 -0.73
C PRO A 157 -3.11 -5.24 0.64
N ASN A 158 -3.46 -3.98 0.94
CA ASN A 158 -4.29 -3.62 2.09
C ASN A 158 -3.68 -3.99 3.46
N THR A 159 -2.38 -3.83 3.63
CA THR A 159 -1.74 -3.99 4.93
C THR A 159 -1.94 -2.73 5.78
N GLU A 160 -2.24 -2.90 7.07
CA GLU A 160 -2.59 -1.81 7.99
C GLU A 160 -1.69 -1.82 9.24
N PHE A 161 -0.36 -1.70 9.06
CA PHE A 161 0.58 -1.73 10.20
C PHE A 161 0.45 -0.55 11.15
N GLY A 162 -0.12 0.56 10.71
CA GLY A 162 -0.49 1.65 11.61
C GLY A 162 -1.45 1.24 12.73
N GLN A 163 -2.28 0.22 12.46
CA GLN A 163 -3.26 -0.33 13.40
C GLN A 163 -2.68 -1.44 14.30
N MET A 164 -1.41 -1.86 14.06
CA MET A 164 -0.74 -2.84 14.94
C MET A 164 -0.76 -2.35 16.38
N GLU A 165 -1.15 -3.24 17.30
CA GLU A 165 -1.20 -2.88 18.71
C GLU A 165 0.20 -2.86 19.34
N ILE A 166 0.59 -1.70 19.87
CA ILE A 166 1.81 -1.50 20.65
C ILE A 166 1.42 -0.81 21.97
N ARG A 167 1.74 -1.43 23.10
CA ARG A 167 1.38 -0.93 24.43
C ARG A 167 -0.12 -0.67 24.60
N GLY A 168 -0.97 -1.58 24.09
CA GLY A 168 -2.42 -1.54 24.22
C GLY A 168 -3.10 -0.47 23.34
N ARG A 169 -2.42 0.05 22.30
CA ARG A 169 -2.98 1.08 21.40
C ARG A 169 -2.44 0.92 19.98
N PRO A 170 -3.16 1.39 18.95
CA PRO A 170 -2.64 1.45 17.58
C PRO A 170 -1.29 2.18 17.54
N ALA A 171 -0.30 1.58 16.88
CA ALA A 171 1.07 2.08 16.80
C ALA A 171 1.13 3.51 16.25
N GLU A 172 0.28 3.85 15.29
CA GLU A 172 0.22 5.19 14.67
C GLU A 172 -0.06 6.32 15.69
N ARG A 173 -0.71 6.02 16.82
CA ARG A 173 -0.94 7.00 17.89
C ARG A 173 0.37 7.59 18.44
N ARG A 174 1.50 6.89 18.23
CA ARG A 174 2.83 7.30 18.67
C ARG A 174 3.78 7.57 17.51
N SER A 175 3.77 6.72 16.50
CA SER A 175 4.73 6.73 15.38
C SER A 175 4.34 7.60 14.19
N ALA A 176 3.04 7.98 14.03
CA ALA A 176 2.64 8.92 12.97
C ALA A 176 3.32 10.28 13.12
N ALA A 177 3.56 10.97 11.99
CA ALA A 177 4.20 12.29 12.02
C ALA A 177 3.41 13.33 12.82
N ILE A 178 2.07 13.28 12.75
CA ILE A 178 1.20 14.15 13.53
C ILE A 178 1.37 13.96 15.04
N ALA A 179 1.67 12.74 15.50
CA ALA A 179 1.87 12.44 16.91
C ALA A 179 3.07 13.23 17.48
N ARG A 180 4.14 13.38 16.68
CA ARG A 180 5.29 14.21 17.07
C ARG A 180 4.84 15.64 17.36
N THR A 181 4.08 16.25 16.45
CA THR A 181 3.64 17.65 16.58
C THR A 181 2.64 17.82 17.72
N ARG A 182 1.63 16.96 17.83
CA ARG A 182 0.60 17.03 18.88
C ARG A 182 1.16 16.85 20.29
N ARG A 183 2.23 16.08 20.44
CA ARG A 183 2.87 15.79 21.72
C ARG A 183 4.08 16.69 22.00
N GLY A 184 4.41 17.62 21.09
CA GLY A 184 5.56 18.51 21.23
C GLY A 184 6.91 17.80 21.30
N LEU A 185 7.05 16.61 20.63
CA LEU A 185 8.23 15.78 20.77
C LEU A 185 9.40 16.31 19.94
N SER A 186 10.60 16.21 20.53
CA SER A 186 11.84 16.34 19.79
C SER A 186 11.95 15.23 18.73
N TRP A 187 12.79 15.41 17.70
CA TRP A 187 13.08 14.37 16.71
C TRP A 187 13.63 13.09 17.34
N LYS A 188 14.47 13.22 18.37
CA LYS A 188 15.03 12.08 19.11
C LYS A 188 13.94 11.28 19.82
N ALA A 189 13.04 11.96 20.53
CA ALA A 189 11.97 11.29 21.27
C ALA A 189 10.96 10.62 20.34
N TRP A 190 10.60 11.28 19.24
CA TRP A 190 9.69 10.69 18.24
C TRP A 190 10.35 9.53 17.47
N ALA A 191 11.63 9.63 17.15
CA ALA A 191 12.37 8.53 16.51
C ALA A 191 12.37 7.27 17.37
N ALA A 192 12.43 7.38 18.70
CA ALA A 192 12.31 6.23 19.59
C ALA A 192 10.92 5.56 19.53
N ASP A 193 9.84 6.36 19.44
CA ASP A 193 8.49 5.83 19.25
C ASP A 193 8.32 5.16 17.88
N LEU A 194 8.93 5.72 16.83
CA LEU A 194 8.94 5.13 15.49
C LEU A 194 9.78 3.85 15.46
N ASP A 195 10.94 3.86 16.07
CA ASP A 195 11.85 2.70 16.12
C ASP A 195 11.20 1.49 16.79
N GLU A 196 10.47 1.69 17.90
CA GLU A 196 9.68 0.62 18.55
C GLU A 196 8.67 -0.01 17.59
N HIS A 197 7.99 0.80 16.75
CA HIS A 197 7.05 0.32 15.75
C HIS A 197 7.77 -0.47 14.64
N LEU A 198 8.88 0.05 14.13
CA LEU A 198 9.66 -0.62 13.09
C LEU A 198 10.28 -1.93 13.58
N GLN A 199 10.72 -2.01 14.84
CA GLN A 199 11.22 -3.25 15.46
C GLN A 199 10.13 -4.31 15.58
N ALA A 200 8.88 -3.91 15.91
CA ALA A 200 7.75 -4.85 15.93
C ALA A 200 7.48 -5.42 14.52
N ILE A 201 7.52 -4.57 13.49
CA ILE A 201 7.39 -4.99 12.09
C ILE A 201 8.55 -5.93 11.70
N ASP A 202 9.79 -5.58 12.05
CA ASP A 202 10.98 -6.39 11.75
C ASP A 202 10.89 -7.77 12.40
N THR A 203 10.44 -7.84 13.64
CA THR A 203 10.27 -9.13 14.37
C THR A 203 9.27 -10.05 13.66
N LEU A 204 8.21 -9.51 13.06
CA LEU A 204 7.13 -10.30 12.44
C LEU A 204 7.43 -10.70 10.99
N LEU A 205 8.04 -9.81 10.21
CA LEU A 205 8.14 -9.96 8.76
C LEU A 205 9.56 -10.08 8.23
N TRP A 206 10.57 -9.80 9.05
CA TRP A 206 11.98 -9.89 8.70
C TRP A 206 12.31 -9.24 7.34
N PRO A 207 11.96 -7.95 7.11
CA PRO A 207 12.10 -7.33 5.80
C PRO A 207 13.57 -7.12 5.39
N ASN A 208 13.77 -7.01 4.08
CA ASN A 208 15.07 -6.67 3.48
C ASN A 208 15.30 -5.15 3.42
N LEU A 209 14.21 -4.37 3.37
CA LEU A 209 14.26 -2.90 3.27
C LEU A 209 13.00 -2.28 3.87
N LEU A 210 13.18 -1.17 4.58
CA LEU A 210 12.10 -0.26 5.00
C LEU A 210 12.23 1.06 4.25
N ILE A 211 11.15 1.50 3.58
CA ILE A 211 11.08 2.78 2.88
C ILE A 211 10.11 3.68 3.61
N LEU A 212 10.56 4.84 4.07
CA LEU A 212 9.74 5.79 4.82
C LEU A 212 9.34 6.99 3.96
N GLY A 213 8.05 7.08 3.69
CA GLY A 213 7.42 8.14 2.91
C GLY A 213 6.57 9.10 3.75
N GLY A 214 5.68 9.83 3.06
CA GLY A 214 4.86 10.87 3.67
C GLY A 214 5.59 12.20 3.86
N GLY A 215 4.85 13.20 4.33
CA GLY A 215 5.37 14.58 4.41
C GLY A 215 6.58 14.77 5.32
N VAL A 216 6.79 13.87 6.29
CA VAL A 216 7.91 13.93 7.23
C VAL A 216 9.22 13.45 6.61
N SER A 217 9.19 12.69 5.52
CA SER A 217 10.41 12.14 4.88
C SER A 217 11.39 13.21 4.40
N LYS A 218 10.92 14.43 4.14
CA LYS A 218 11.80 15.59 3.86
C LYS A 218 12.73 15.98 5.02
N ASN A 219 12.50 15.46 6.22
CA ASN A 219 13.36 15.64 7.40
C ASN A 219 14.00 14.31 7.82
N ALA A 220 14.19 13.38 6.90
CA ALA A 220 14.71 12.03 7.15
C ALA A 220 16.07 12.06 7.88
N ASP A 221 16.91 13.02 7.57
CA ASP A 221 18.20 13.29 8.20
C ASP A 221 18.12 13.49 9.74
N ARG A 222 16.95 13.93 10.23
CA ARG A 222 16.74 14.20 11.65
C ARG A 222 16.31 12.98 12.45
N PHE A 223 15.79 11.93 11.83
CA PHE A 223 15.26 10.79 12.55
C PHE A 223 15.78 9.42 12.06
N ILE A 224 16.00 9.20 10.76
CA ILE A 224 16.51 7.91 10.25
C ILE A 224 17.84 7.50 10.93
N PRO A 225 18.85 8.37 11.11
CA PRO A 225 20.08 7.99 11.77
C PRO A 225 19.94 7.61 13.26
N ARG A 226 18.74 7.73 13.83
CA ARG A 226 18.45 7.40 15.23
C ARG A 226 17.68 6.10 15.39
N LEU A 227 17.30 5.48 14.27
CA LEU A 227 16.62 4.19 14.24
C LEU A 227 17.66 3.08 14.45
N THR A 228 17.27 2.06 15.20
CA THR A 228 18.14 0.93 15.55
C THR A 228 17.65 -0.40 14.99
N VAL A 229 16.52 -0.38 14.25
CA VAL A 229 15.96 -1.54 13.59
C VAL A 229 16.99 -2.19 12.63
N ARG A 230 16.97 -3.52 12.54
CA ARG A 230 17.94 -4.33 11.78
C ARG A 230 18.01 -4.01 10.27
N PRO A 231 16.88 -3.97 9.52
CA PRO A 231 16.94 -3.74 8.08
C PRO A 231 17.36 -2.30 7.74
N PRO A 232 17.98 -2.09 6.58
CA PRO A 232 18.20 -0.74 6.07
C PRO A 232 16.90 0.06 6.03
N VAL A 233 16.97 1.33 6.47
CA VAL A 233 15.85 2.29 6.41
C VAL A 233 16.24 3.44 5.51
N VAL A 234 15.41 3.71 4.50
CA VAL A 234 15.64 4.80 3.54
C VAL A 234 14.44 5.72 3.42
N ALA A 235 14.67 6.97 3.03
CA ALA A 235 13.58 7.88 2.71
C ALA A 235 13.07 7.65 1.29
N ALA A 236 11.76 7.71 1.10
CA ALA A 236 11.10 7.69 -0.20
C ALA A 236 11.57 8.85 -1.09
N THR A 237 11.76 8.60 -2.39
CA THR A 237 12.28 9.57 -3.36
C THR A 237 11.20 10.31 -4.13
N LEU A 238 10.07 9.66 -4.44
CA LEU A 238 8.97 10.25 -5.20
C LEU A 238 8.11 11.21 -4.37
N ARG A 239 8.28 11.19 -3.06
CA ARG A 239 7.66 12.15 -2.13
C ARG A 239 6.15 12.32 -2.34
N ASN A 240 5.72 13.57 -2.64
CA ASN A 240 4.31 13.95 -2.82
C ASN A 240 3.69 13.45 -4.13
N ASP A 241 4.46 12.90 -5.04
CA ASP A 241 4.00 12.42 -6.33
C ASP A 241 3.76 10.92 -6.35
N ALA A 242 4.30 10.20 -5.35
CA ALA A 242 4.20 8.73 -5.24
C ALA A 242 2.75 8.23 -5.32
N GLY A 243 1.83 8.77 -4.50
CA GLY A 243 0.42 8.36 -4.51
C GLY A 243 -0.27 8.60 -5.85
N ILE A 244 0.02 9.75 -6.50
CA ILE A 244 -0.53 10.08 -7.82
C ILE A 244 0.00 9.10 -8.89
N ILE A 245 1.32 8.88 -8.91
CA ILE A 245 1.96 7.98 -9.88
C ILE A 245 1.45 6.55 -9.69
N GLY A 246 1.44 6.06 -8.46
CA GLY A 246 0.99 4.70 -8.15
C GLY A 246 -0.48 4.47 -8.50
N ALA A 247 -1.36 5.40 -8.15
CA ALA A 247 -2.77 5.30 -8.54
C ALA A 247 -2.94 5.24 -10.06
N ALA A 248 -2.21 6.05 -10.83
CA ALA A 248 -2.22 6.02 -12.29
C ALA A 248 -1.72 4.66 -12.85
N ILE A 249 -0.67 4.08 -12.24
CA ILE A 249 -0.15 2.75 -12.60
C ILE A 249 -1.25 1.70 -12.42
N VAL A 250 -1.90 1.68 -11.27
CA VAL A 250 -2.98 0.72 -10.97
C VAL A 250 -4.12 0.82 -11.99
N ALA A 251 -4.52 2.04 -12.38
CA ALA A 251 -5.56 2.24 -13.39
C ALA A 251 -5.21 1.61 -14.73
N VAL A 252 -3.96 1.66 -15.13
CA VAL A 252 -3.49 1.07 -16.39
C VAL A 252 -3.32 -0.44 -16.29
N GLU A 253 -2.79 -0.96 -15.17
CA GLU A 253 -2.49 -2.39 -14.99
C GLU A 253 -3.73 -3.24 -14.75
N GLN A 254 -4.73 -2.72 -14.05
CA GLN A 254 -6.00 -3.42 -13.87
C GLN A 254 -6.81 -3.52 -15.17
N GLY A 255 -6.29 -2.97 -16.30
CA GLY A 255 -6.92 -3.08 -17.61
C GLY A 255 -8.35 -2.54 -17.62
N VAL A 256 -8.64 -1.53 -16.78
CA VAL A 256 -9.99 -0.96 -16.69
C VAL A 256 -10.28 -0.29 -18.02
N THR A 257 -10.76 -1.10 -18.96
CA THR A 257 -11.31 -0.62 -20.22
C THR A 257 -12.70 -0.05 -19.94
N ALA A 258 -13.07 1.00 -20.67
CA ALA A 258 -14.45 1.46 -20.70
C ALA A 258 -15.29 0.34 -21.34
N GLY A 259 -15.76 -0.59 -20.53
CA GLY A 259 -16.83 -1.51 -20.92
C GLY A 259 -18.16 -0.76 -20.89
N PRO A 260 -19.17 -1.15 -21.70
CA PRO A 260 -20.50 -0.62 -21.53
C PRO A 260 -20.98 -0.90 -20.11
N LEU A 261 -21.64 0.07 -19.50
CA LEU A 261 -22.23 -0.01 -18.18
C LEU A 261 -23.13 -1.28 -18.11
N GLY A 262 -22.65 -2.37 -17.49
CA GLY A 262 -23.50 -3.52 -17.26
C GLY A 262 -22.89 -4.93 -17.32
N GLU A 263 -21.66 -5.16 -17.78
CA GLU A 263 -21.08 -6.51 -17.74
C GLU A 263 -19.74 -6.54 -17.00
N GLU A 264 -19.75 -7.17 -15.84
CA GLU A 264 -18.55 -7.51 -15.07
C GLU A 264 -17.79 -8.63 -15.79
N THR A 265 -16.68 -8.32 -16.41
CA THR A 265 -15.66 -9.32 -16.67
C THR A 265 -14.56 -9.14 -15.62
N VAL A 266 -14.64 -9.93 -14.58
CA VAL A 266 -13.54 -10.13 -13.64
C VAL A 266 -12.42 -10.83 -14.40
N PRO A 267 -11.24 -10.23 -14.61
CA PRO A 267 -10.13 -10.99 -15.16
C PRO A 267 -9.75 -12.07 -14.14
N ALA A 268 -9.82 -13.32 -14.56
CA ALA A 268 -9.34 -14.44 -13.78
C ALA A 268 -7.86 -14.17 -13.42
N VAL A 269 -7.55 -14.19 -12.12
CA VAL A 269 -6.18 -14.21 -11.64
C VAL A 269 -5.56 -15.52 -12.11
N THR A 270 -4.83 -15.47 -13.21
CA THR A 270 -4.00 -16.58 -13.65
C THR A 270 -2.81 -16.67 -12.70
N THR A 271 -2.97 -17.46 -11.64
CA THR A 271 -1.86 -17.99 -10.86
C THR A 271 -1.06 -18.94 -11.75
N SER A 272 -0.03 -18.45 -12.43
CA SER A 272 0.97 -19.31 -13.01
C SER A 272 1.85 -19.85 -11.88
N ALA A 273 1.38 -20.90 -11.23
CA ALA A 273 2.23 -21.72 -10.37
C ALA A 273 3.23 -22.44 -11.28
N ARG A 274 4.49 -22.03 -11.29
CA ARG A 274 5.58 -22.86 -11.81
C ARG A 274 5.62 -24.13 -10.97
N PRO A 275 5.58 -25.33 -11.56
CA PRO A 275 5.73 -26.56 -10.79
C PRO A 275 7.13 -26.60 -10.17
N VAL A 276 7.19 -26.75 -8.85
CA VAL A 276 8.41 -27.07 -8.13
C VAL A 276 8.79 -28.49 -8.54
N ALA A 277 9.93 -28.66 -9.20
CA ALA A 277 10.47 -29.95 -9.55
C ALA A 277 10.74 -30.75 -8.26
N ALA A 278 10.01 -31.83 -8.07
CA ALA A 278 10.30 -32.79 -7.02
C ALA A 278 11.61 -33.53 -7.37
N SER A 279 12.64 -33.33 -6.55
CA SER A 279 13.85 -34.13 -6.62
C SER A 279 13.54 -35.56 -6.09
N ALA A 280 13.51 -36.52 -6.99
CA ALA A 280 13.45 -37.93 -6.66
C ALA A 280 14.82 -38.38 -6.12
N ASN A 281 14.92 -38.63 -4.82
CA ASN A 281 15.96 -39.50 -4.27
C ASN A 281 15.30 -40.82 -3.91
N GLY A 282 15.50 -41.80 -4.81
CA GLY A 282 15.20 -43.19 -4.53
C GLY A 282 16.25 -43.83 -3.63
N THR A 283 15.79 -44.59 -2.66
CA THR A 283 16.48 -45.78 -2.14
C THR A 283 15.44 -46.79 -1.69
N GLU A 284 15.56 -47.96 -2.25
CA GLU A 284 14.71 -49.14 -2.06
C GLU A 284 14.89 -49.81 -0.68
N PRO A 285 13.99 -50.74 -0.31
CA PRO A 285 13.84 -51.25 1.05
C PRO A 285 14.61 -52.55 1.28
N GLY A 286 15.21 -52.64 2.44
CA GLY A 286 15.78 -53.92 2.96
C GLY A 286 14.87 -54.53 4.02
N ALA A 287 14.53 -55.79 3.79
CA ALA A 287 13.58 -56.60 4.55
C ALA A 287 14.15 -57.22 5.84
N THR A 288 13.20 -57.59 6.75
CA THR A 288 13.17 -58.81 7.58
C THR A 288 13.94 -58.81 8.91
N THR A 289 13.36 -58.97 10.07
CA THR A 289 12.84 -60.09 10.83
C THR A 289 12.74 -59.83 12.34
N ALA A 290 11.60 -60.28 12.87
CA ALA A 290 11.38 -60.96 14.14
C ALA A 290 11.57 -60.27 15.51
N ARG A 291 10.47 -60.24 16.22
CA ARG A 291 10.28 -60.26 17.71
C ARG A 291 10.93 -61.52 18.34
N PRO A 292 11.16 -61.60 19.69
CA PRO A 292 10.07 -61.64 20.64
C PRO A 292 10.30 -61.02 22.04
N THR A 293 9.21 -60.72 22.69
CA THR A 293 8.73 -60.83 24.09
C THR A 293 9.68 -61.13 25.24
N THR A 294 9.50 -60.40 26.35
CA THR A 294 9.21 -60.79 27.76
C THR A 294 9.53 -59.58 28.63
N ASP A 295 8.64 -59.07 29.38
CA ASP A 295 7.91 -59.38 30.62
C ASP A 295 8.65 -58.93 31.89
N THR A 296 7.87 -58.37 32.80
CA THR A 296 7.94 -58.32 34.26
C THR A 296 8.62 -57.16 35.02
N THR A 297 7.72 -56.47 35.72
CA THR A 297 7.66 -56.18 37.18
C THR A 297 8.62 -55.12 37.79
N SER A 298 8.11 -54.14 38.32
CA SER A 298 7.54 -53.88 39.68
C SER A 298 8.34 -52.84 40.53
N ARG A 299 7.58 -52.02 41.17
CA ARG A 299 7.79 -51.34 42.46
C ARG A 299 8.47 -49.96 42.47
N GLY A 300 7.66 -49.00 42.85
CA GLY A 300 8.09 -47.82 43.58
C GLY A 300 8.41 -48.18 45.05
N PRO A 301 8.45 -47.29 46.07
CA PRO A 301 8.24 -45.84 46.06
C PRO A 301 9.24 -45.04 46.91
N GLU A 302 8.92 -43.76 47.26
CA GLU A 302 9.42 -42.95 48.40
C GLU A 302 10.80 -42.22 48.18
N LYS A 303 10.81 -40.95 48.19
CA LYS A 303 10.61 -39.92 49.22
C LYS A 303 10.37 -38.55 48.57
#